data_d321d1015b531b0f9d039ba2b0f8d9e2
#
_entry.id   d321d1015b531b0f9d039ba2b0f8d9e2
#
_cell.length_a   1.000
_cell.length_b   1.000
_cell.length_c   1.000
_cell.angle_alpha   90.00
_cell.angle_beta   90.00
_cell.angle_gamma   90.00
#
_symmetry.space_group_name_H-M   'P 1'
#
loop_
_entity.id
_entity.type
_entity.pdbx_description
1 polymer ?
#
loop_
_entity_poly.entity_id
_entity_poly.type
_entity_poly.pdbx_seq_one_letter_code
_entity_poly.pdbx_strand_id
1 'polypeptide(L)'
;DTQPAAPETQPAAPETQPAAPAPAPETQPAAPETQPTPAPAPAPSGNGQSIVDYAMQWVGQCNYVWGGTNLTPGGGVDCSGFTMNVYAAFGISLPHYSGEQINYGQAVSYEQLQPGDLICFSGHVGIYIGGGMMVHAASAERGIVVDNVFYNKQPIGYRRLV
;
A
#
# COMPACT_ATOMS: atom_id res chain seq x y z
N ASP A 1 7.26 -70.91 -32.32
CA ASP A 1 8.54 -70.76 -31.69
C ASP A 1 8.49 -69.59 -30.72
N THR A 2 8.77 -69.96 -29.51
CA THR A 2 8.54 -69.29 -28.28
C THR A 2 9.49 -68.10 -28.03
N GLN A 3 8.93 -67.01 -27.66
CA GLN A 3 9.64 -65.88 -27.04
C GLN A 3 9.36 -65.89 -25.56
N PRO A 4 10.40 -65.84 -24.69
CA PRO A 4 10.21 -65.53 -23.30
C PRO A 4 10.46 -64.05 -23.04
N ALA A 5 9.51 -63.46 -22.36
CA ALA A 5 9.61 -62.10 -21.84
C ALA A 5 10.64 -62.01 -20.72
N ALA A 6 11.43 -60.95 -20.77
CA ALA A 6 12.29 -60.53 -19.66
C ALA A 6 11.50 -59.72 -18.63
N PRO A 7 11.74 -59.86 -17.33
CA PRO A 7 11.15 -58.97 -16.32
C PRO A 7 11.96 -57.72 -16.20
N GLU A 8 11.34 -56.61 -16.40
CA GLU A 8 11.89 -55.30 -16.05
C GLU A 8 11.91 -55.11 -14.53
N THR A 9 13.06 -55.02 -13.98
CA THR A 9 13.29 -54.59 -12.61
C THR A 9 13.17 -53.08 -12.52
N GLN A 10 12.16 -52.64 -11.83
CA GLN A 10 11.96 -51.25 -11.47
C GLN A 10 12.99 -50.82 -10.44
N PRO A 11 13.72 -49.72 -10.65
CA PRO A 11 14.62 -49.20 -9.64
C PRO A 11 13.88 -48.55 -8.49
N ALA A 12 14.47 -48.68 -7.33
CA ALA A 12 13.99 -48.27 -6.04
C ALA A 12 13.69 -46.77 -5.90
N ALA A 13 12.81 -46.48 -4.95
CA ALA A 13 12.37 -45.17 -4.51
C ALA A 13 13.54 -44.24 -4.15
N PRO A 14 13.33 -42.93 -4.35
CA PRO A 14 14.32 -41.94 -3.97
C PRO A 14 14.42 -41.79 -2.44
N GLU A 15 15.63 -41.62 -2.01
CA GLU A 15 16.07 -41.39 -0.64
C GLU A 15 15.34 -40.23 -0.02
N THR A 16 14.85 -40.45 1.18
CA THR A 16 14.32 -39.43 2.08
C THR A 16 15.41 -38.41 2.39
N GLN A 17 15.25 -37.23 1.88
CA GLN A 17 16.03 -36.05 2.24
C GLN A 17 15.75 -35.72 3.72
N PRO A 18 16.79 -35.59 4.57
CA PRO A 18 16.55 -35.15 5.95
C PRO A 18 15.94 -33.77 5.98
N ALA A 19 14.84 -33.62 6.70
CA ALA A 19 14.23 -32.34 6.97
C ALA A 19 15.23 -31.43 7.70
N ALA A 20 15.46 -30.25 7.17
CA ALA A 20 16.21 -29.22 7.86
C ALA A 20 15.53 -28.90 9.21
N PRO A 21 16.29 -28.71 10.30
CA PRO A 21 15.72 -28.32 11.57
C PRO A 21 15.03 -26.96 11.43
N ALA A 22 13.81 -26.87 11.96
CA ALA A 22 13.07 -25.62 12.07
C ALA A 22 13.93 -24.59 12.84
N PRO A 23 13.98 -23.33 12.40
CA PRO A 23 14.64 -22.31 13.18
C PRO A 23 13.91 -22.16 14.52
N ALA A 24 14.71 -22.11 15.58
CA ALA A 24 14.22 -21.83 16.93
C ALA A 24 13.47 -20.49 16.94
N PRO A 25 12.45 -20.33 17.79
CA PRO A 25 11.79 -19.05 17.93
C PRO A 25 12.80 -18.03 18.43
N GLU A 26 13.14 -17.07 17.58
CA GLU A 26 13.89 -15.91 17.99
C GLU A 26 13.05 -15.17 19.02
N THR A 27 13.59 -15.03 20.21
CA THR A 27 13.04 -14.16 21.26
C THR A 27 12.93 -12.76 20.68
N GLN A 28 11.71 -12.33 20.51
CA GLN A 28 11.36 -10.96 20.15
C GLN A 28 12.04 -10.01 21.15
N PRO A 29 12.88 -9.09 20.70
CA PRO A 29 13.41 -8.07 21.60
C PRO A 29 12.26 -7.27 22.19
N ALA A 30 12.38 -6.95 23.47
CA ALA A 30 11.44 -6.12 24.21
C ALA A 30 11.11 -4.86 23.43
N ALA A 31 9.85 -4.43 23.50
CA ALA A 31 9.32 -3.24 22.87
C ALA A 31 10.28 -2.04 23.08
N PRO A 32 10.61 -1.31 22.02
CA PRO A 32 11.34 -0.06 22.18
C PRO A 32 10.47 0.92 22.95
N GLU A 33 11.14 1.56 23.88
CA GLU A 33 10.66 2.65 24.70
C GLU A 33 9.85 3.66 23.87
N THR A 34 8.80 4.15 24.46
CA THR A 34 7.96 5.23 24.00
C THR A 34 8.74 6.29 23.29
N GLN A 35 8.69 6.26 21.97
CA GLN A 35 9.16 7.37 21.15
C GLN A 35 8.34 8.60 21.54
N PRO A 36 8.96 9.72 21.90
CA PRO A 36 8.20 10.93 22.23
C PRO A 36 7.33 11.27 21.02
N THR A 37 6.04 11.43 21.27
CA THR A 37 5.08 11.90 20.29
C THR A 37 5.67 13.15 19.63
N PRO A 38 5.88 13.19 18.31
CA PRO A 38 6.28 14.43 17.66
C PRO A 38 5.24 15.48 17.99
N ALA A 39 5.70 16.65 18.44
CA ALA A 39 4.82 17.81 18.62
C ALA A 39 4.05 18.02 17.30
N PRO A 40 2.75 18.36 17.35
CA PRO A 40 1.99 18.60 16.14
C PRO A 40 2.72 19.65 15.30
N ALA A 41 3.14 19.24 14.09
CA ALA A 41 3.65 20.17 13.12
C ALA A 41 2.58 21.25 12.87
N PRO A 42 2.96 22.54 12.65
CA PRO A 42 1.99 23.57 12.35
C PRO A 42 1.11 23.08 11.19
N ALA A 43 -0.19 23.17 11.38
CA ALA A 43 -1.17 22.72 10.38
C ALA A 43 -0.83 23.35 9.03
N PRO A 44 -0.59 22.55 7.97
CA PRO A 44 -0.35 23.09 6.65
C PRO A 44 -1.59 23.85 6.20
N SER A 45 -1.38 25.03 5.60
CA SER A 45 -2.44 25.93 5.16
C SER A 45 -3.16 25.46 3.88
N GLY A 46 -3.25 24.15 3.66
CA GLY A 46 -3.99 23.53 2.57
C GLY A 46 -5.30 22.95 3.10
N ASN A 47 -6.44 23.33 2.51
CA ASN A 47 -7.68 22.60 2.76
C ASN A 47 -7.64 21.26 2.03
N GLY A 48 -8.41 20.28 2.48
CA GLY A 48 -8.44 18.95 1.86
C GLY A 48 -8.81 18.97 0.37
N GLN A 49 -9.59 19.98 -0.06
CA GLN A 49 -9.94 20.16 -1.47
C GLN A 49 -8.72 20.48 -2.34
N SER A 50 -7.77 21.27 -1.86
CA SER A 50 -6.53 21.55 -2.60
C SER A 50 -5.69 20.29 -2.81
N ILE A 51 -5.68 19.38 -1.83
CA ILE A 51 -5.04 18.07 -1.97
C ILE A 51 -5.71 17.25 -3.07
N VAL A 52 -7.05 17.23 -3.08
CA VAL A 52 -7.83 16.53 -4.12
C VAL A 52 -7.54 17.13 -5.49
N ASP A 53 -7.60 18.44 -5.63
CA ASP A 53 -7.38 19.12 -6.90
C ASP A 53 -5.98 18.82 -7.46
N TYR A 54 -4.97 18.78 -6.59
CA TYR A 54 -3.62 18.41 -6.99
C TYR A 54 -3.52 16.92 -7.34
N ALA A 55 -4.11 16.03 -6.56
CA ALA A 55 -4.11 14.61 -6.82
C ALA A 55 -4.80 14.24 -8.13
N MET A 56 -5.90 14.89 -8.44
CA MET A 56 -6.69 14.67 -9.65
C MET A 56 -5.96 15.03 -10.96
N GLN A 57 -4.99 15.94 -10.91
CA GLN A 57 -4.16 16.28 -12.08
C GLN A 57 -3.33 15.09 -12.60
N TRP A 58 -3.07 14.12 -11.75
CA TRP A 58 -2.24 12.95 -12.07
C TRP A 58 -3.02 11.77 -12.65
N VAL A 59 -4.34 11.84 -12.66
CA VAL A 59 -5.19 10.79 -13.24
C VAL A 59 -4.88 10.67 -14.74
N GLY A 60 -4.41 9.49 -15.16
CA GLY A 60 -3.99 9.22 -16.52
C GLY A 60 -2.67 9.88 -16.98
N GLN A 61 -1.98 10.63 -16.09
CA GLN A 61 -0.74 11.32 -16.41
C GLN A 61 0.51 10.59 -15.90
N CYS A 62 0.37 9.76 -14.91
CA CYS A 62 1.48 9.02 -14.30
C CYS A 62 1.13 7.52 -14.23
N ASN A 63 2.14 6.69 -14.47
CA ASN A 63 1.98 5.24 -14.49
C ASN A 63 2.03 4.67 -13.07
N TYR A 64 1.52 3.45 -12.91
CA TYR A 64 1.80 2.67 -11.72
C TYR A 64 3.12 1.89 -11.90
N VAL A 65 4.01 2.04 -10.93
CA VAL A 65 5.26 1.28 -10.83
C VAL A 65 5.42 0.82 -9.39
N TRP A 66 5.54 -0.48 -9.17
CA TRP A 66 5.75 -1.04 -7.82
C TRP A 66 7.04 -0.47 -7.20
N GLY A 67 6.93 0.07 -5.99
CA GLY A 67 8.05 0.76 -5.32
C GLY A 67 8.42 2.11 -5.94
N GLY A 68 7.62 2.61 -6.89
CA GLY A 68 7.87 3.87 -7.57
C GLY A 68 7.50 5.09 -6.71
N THR A 69 8.28 6.14 -6.86
CA THR A 69 8.10 7.44 -6.17
C THR A 69 8.18 8.63 -7.11
N ASN A 70 8.26 8.40 -8.42
CA ASN A 70 8.42 9.45 -9.41
C ASN A 70 7.07 9.95 -9.92
N LEU A 71 6.49 10.93 -9.22
CA LEU A 71 5.23 11.58 -9.59
C LEU A 71 5.52 12.72 -10.59
N THR A 72 5.69 12.35 -11.84
CA THR A 72 5.88 13.28 -12.98
C THR A 72 5.07 12.79 -14.18
N PRO A 73 4.78 13.64 -15.18
CA PRO A 73 4.15 13.18 -16.42
C PRO A 73 4.93 12.03 -17.06
N GLY A 74 4.29 10.88 -17.27
CA GLY A 74 4.94 9.67 -17.77
C GLY A 74 5.82 8.94 -16.75
N GLY A 75 5.94 9.46 -15.52
CA GLY A 75 6.67 8.82 -14.43
C GLY A 75 5.96 7.60 -13.86
N GLY A 76 6.40 7.11 -12.70
CA GLY A 76 5.84 5.93 -12.06
C GLY A 76 5.84 5.99 -10.55
N VAL A 77 4.68 5.72 -9.96
CA VAL A 77 4.46 5.65 -8.51
C VAL A 77 3.68 4.39 -8.14
N ASP A 78 3.89 3.89 -6.93
CA ASP A 78 2.92 2.96 -6.32
C ASP A 78 1.88 3.73 -5.49
N CYS A 79 0.97 3.03 -4.83
CA CYS A 79 -0.10 3.66 -4.06
C CYS A 79 0.42 4.57 -2.95
N SER A 80 1.42 4.14 -2.19
CA SER A 80 2.03 4.90 -1.11
C SER A 80 2.97 5.99 -1.62
N GLY A 81 3.66 5.77 -2.73
CA GLY A 81 4.45 6.78 -3.43
C GLY A 81 3.60 7.90 -3.99
N PHE A 82 2.41 7.57 -4.50
CA PHE A 82 1.43 8.56 -4.94
C PHE A 82 0.99 9.48 -3.80
N THR A 83 0.46 8.90 -2.73
CA THR A 83 0.00 9.68 -1.56
C THR A 83 1.14 10.47 -0.93
N MET A 84 2.31 9.85 -0.74
CA MET A 84 3.51 10.53 -0.22
C MET A 84 3.83 11.81 -1.01
N ASN A 85 3.87 11.73 -2.34
CA ASN A 85 4.18 12.89 -3.18
C ASN A 85 3.08 13.94 -3.17
N VAL A 86 1.81 13.52 -3.18
CA VAL A 86 0.68 14.46 -3.13
C VAL A 86 0.72 15.26 -1.84
N TYR A 87 0.84 14.61 -0.68
CA TYR A 87 0.89 15.31 0.60
C TYR A 87 2.18 16.12 0.80
N ALA A 88 3.31 15.66 0.26
CA ALA A 88 4.57 16.41 0.29
C ALA A 88 4.47 17.78 -0.40
N ALA A 89 3.66 17.90 -1.46
CA ALA A 89 3.39 19.17 -2.13
C ALA A 89 2.72 20.20 -1.21
N PHE A 90 2.10 19.74 -0.11
CA PHE A 90 1.46 20.58 0.93
C PHE A 90 2.26 20.61 2.24
N GLY A 91 3.52 20.17 2.22
CA GLY A 91 4.39 20.18 3.39
C GLY A 91 4.15 19.05 4.39
N ILE A 92 3.35 18.05 4.04
CA ILE A 92 3.06 16.89 4.90
C ILE A 92 3.94 15.73 4.47
N SER A 93 4.80 15.26 5.37
CA SER A 93 5.69 14.13 5.13
C SER A 93 5.01 12.81 5.49
N LEU A 94 4.96 11.88 4.56
CA LEU A 94 4.48 10.52 4.76
C LEU A 94 5.57 9.51 4.39
N PRO A 95 5.64 8.35 5.05
CA PRO A 95 6.55 7.29 4.66
C PRO A 95 6.11 6.63 3.34
N HIS A 96 7.07 6.14 2.58
CA HIS A 96 6.79 5.33 1.37
C HIS A 96 6.44 3.88 1.76
N TYR A 97 5.38 3.73 2.55
CA TYR A 97 4.83 2.43 2.95
C TYR A 97 3.37 2.57 3.38
N SER A 98 2.45 1.95 2.63
CA SER A 98 1.01 2.08 2.87
C SER A 98 0.59 1.60 4.26
N GLY A 99 1.25 0.56 4.79
CA GLY A 99 0.98 0.02 6.12
C GLY A 99 1.37 0.95 7.28
N GLU A 100 2.26 1.91 7.06
CA GLU A 100 2.62 2.92 8.05
C GLU A 100 1.82 4.20 7.94
N GLN A 101 1.35 4.55 6.76
CA GLN A 101 0.59 5.79 6.55
C GLN A 101 -0.68 5.85 7.40
N ILE A 102 -1.25 4.71 7.78
CA ILE A 102 -2.39 4.62 8.71
C ILE A 102 -2.08 5.17 10.11
N ASN A 103 -0.83 5.32 10.48
CA ASN A 103 -0.41 5.84 11.78
C ASN A 103 -0.27 7.37 11.81
N TYR A 104 -0.48 8.04 10.67
CA TYR A 104 -0.33 9.49 10.53
C TYR A 104 -1.68 10.20 10.60
N GLY A 105 -1.67 11.42 11.11
CA GLY A 105 -2.87 12.25 11.23
C GLY A 105 -3.88 11.76 12.26
N GLN A 106 -5.07 12.34 12.21
CA GLN A 106 -6.17 12.02 13.10
C GLN A 106 -7.04 10.90 12.51
N ALA A 107 -7.37 9.89 13.32
CA ALA A 107 -8.34 8.88 12.94
C ALA A 107 -9.74 9.50 12.80
N VAL A 108 -10.42 9.18 11.72
CA VAL A 108 -11.81 9.59 11.47
C VAL A 108 -12.65 8.37 11.08
N SER A 109 -13.97 8.45 11.24
CA SER A 109 -14.88 7.41 10.75
C SER A 109 -15.25 7.64 9.29
N TYR A 110 -15.88 6.63 8.66
CA TYR A 110 -16.35 6.76 7.28
C TYR A 110 -17.33 7.93 7.10
N GLU A 111 -18.23 8.13 8.08
CA GLU A 111 -19.23 9.21 8.06
C GLU A 111 -18.61 10.60 8.24
N GLN A 112 -17.40 10.66 8.79
CA GLN A 112 -16.66 11.91 9.01
C GLN A 112 -15.70 12.23 7.86
N LEU A 113 -15.60 11.37 6.84
CA LEU A 113 -14.71 11.58 5.71
C LEU A 113 -14.93 12.91 5.03
N GLN A 114 -13.85 13.61 4.76
CA GLN A 114 -13.81 14.85 3.99
C GLN A 114 -12.81 14.72 2.84
N PRO A 115 -13.03 15.44 1.72
CA PRO A 115 -12.06 15.48 0.63
C PRO A 115 -10.65 15.78 1.16
N GLY A 116 -9.67 15.02 0.71
CA GLY A 116 -8.28 15.10 1.18
C GLY A 116 -7.94 14.21 2.36
N ASP A 117 -8.88 13.42 2.89
CA ASP A 117 -8.58 12.39 3.88
C ASP A 117 -7.93 11.16 3.22
N LEU A 118 -7.05 10.50 3.95
CA LEU A 118 -6.39 9.27 3.52
C LEU A 118 -7.28 8.06 3.80
N ILE A 119 -7.41 7.16 2.83
CA ILE A 119 -8.12 5.89 2.98
C ILE A 119 -7.10 4.78 3.00
N CYS A 120 -7.05 4.03 4.09
CA CYS A 120 -6.06 2.98 4.30
C CYS A 120 -6.70 1.59 4.17
N PHE A 121 -6.01 0.72 3.45
CA PHE A 121 -6.37 -0.69 3.24
C PHE A 121 -5.21 -1.60 3.64
N SER A 122 -5.46 -2.88 3.76
CA SER A 122 -4.37 -3.86 3.85
C SER A 122 -3.54 -3.85 2.56
N GLY A 123 -2.31 -3.33 2.65
CA GLY A 123 -1.37 -3.24 1.53
C GLY A 123 -1.73 -2.23 0.45
N HIS A 124 -2.59 -1.22 0.76
CA HIS A 124 -2.96 -0.20 -0.21
C HIS A 124 -3.42 1.09 0.47
N VAL A 125 -3.42 2.20 -0.28
CA VAL A 125 -3.83 3.50 0.22
C VAL A 125 -4.36 4.37 -0.93
N GLY A 126 -5.29 5.26 -0.62
CA GLY A 126 -5.86 6.24 -1.55
C GLY A 126 -6.24 7.53 -0.85
N ILE A 127 -6.66 8.53 -1.61
CA ILE A 127 -7.11 9.84 -1.13
C ILE A 127 -8.60 10.00 -1.42
N TYR A 128 -9.40 10.30 -0.39
CA TYR A 128 -10.83 10.53 -0.53
C TYR A 128 -11.10 11.83 -1.29
N ILE A 129 -11.97 11.78 -2.26
CA ILE A 129 -12.31 12.93 -3.09
C ILE A 129 -13.76 13.41 -2.92
N GLY A 130 -14.52 12.76 -2.02
CA GLY A 130 -15.95 13.01 -1.82
C GLY A 130 -16.84 11.99 -2.53
N GLY A 131 -18.12 11.96 -2.16
CA GLY A 131 -19.14 11.13 -2.83
C GLY A 131 -18.88 9.61 -2.76
N GLY A 132 -18.13 9.12 -1.79
CA GLY A 132 -17.76 7.71 -1.69
C GLY A 132 -16.66 7.28 -2.67
N MET A 133 -15.94 8.23 -3.26
CA MET A 133 -14.90 8.00 -4.27
C MET A 133 -13.51 8.32 -3.71
N MET A 134 -12.50 7.69 -4.29
CA MET A 134 -11.09 7.94 -3.99
C MET A 134 -10.26 8.02 -5.27
N VAL A 135 -9.18 8.77 -5.24
CA VAL A 135 -8.11 8.73 -6.24
C VAL A 135 -6.93 7.95 -5.69
N HIS A 136 -6.39 7.04 -6.49
CA HIS A 136 -5.28 6.18 -6.07
C HIS A 136 -4.48 5.66 -7.26
N ALA A 137 -3.23 5.25 -7.02
CA ALA A 137 -2.45 4.47 -7.97
C ALA A 137 -2.85 3.00 -7.83
N ALA A 138 -3.63 2.49 -8.80
CA ALA A 138 -4.36 1.22 -8.68
C ALA A 138 -3.54 -0.02 -9.04
N SER A 139 -3.03 -0.07 -10.27
CA SER A 139 -2.24 -1.18 -10.81
C SER A 139 -1.46 -0.75 -12.05
N ALA A 140 -0.55 -1.61 -12.51
CA ALA A 140 0.27 -1.33 -13.70
C ALA A 140 -0.59 -1.10 -14.97
N GLU A 141 -1.72 -1.77 -15.07
CA GLU A 141 -2.63 -1.65 -16.23
C GLU A 141 -3.50 -0.39 -16.16
N ARG A 142 -3.75 0.12 -14.95
CA ARG A 142 -4.71 1.20 -14.74
C ARG A 142 -4.05 2.55 -14.41
N GLY A 143 -2.85 2.53 -13.84
CA GLY A 143 -2.18 3.74 -13.39
C GLY A 143 -2.90 4.42 -12.23
N ILE A 144 -2.94 5.77 -12.27
CA ILE A 144 -3.68 6.59 -11.30
C ILE A 144 -5.10 6.77 -11.82
N VAL A 145 -6.08 6.36 -11.01
CA VAL A 145 -7.51 6.35 -11.37
C VAL A 145 -8.39 6.78 -10.19
N VAL A 146 -9.67 6.98 -10.50
CA VAL A 146 -10.73 7.20 -9.51
C VAL A 146 -11.61 5.96 -9.42
N ASP A 147 -11.81 5.45 -8.20
CA ASP A 147 -12.68 4.33 -7.90
C ASP A 147 -13.55 4.61 -6.68
N ASN A 148 -14.60 3.81 -6.50
CA ASN A 148 -15.36 3.79 -5.25
C ASN A 148 -14.47 3.28 -4.11
N VAL A 149 -14.64 3.84 -2.90
CA VAL A 149 -13.87 3.44 -1.70
C VAL A 149 -13.95 1.94 -1.42
N PHE A 150 -15.04 1.28 -1.77
CA PHE A 150 -15.26 -0.16 -1.57
C PHE A 150 -15.10 -1.00 -2.84
N TYR A 151 -14.44 -0.46 -3.88
CA TYR A 151 -14.38 -1.10 -5.21
C TYR A 151 -13.95 -2.58 -5.18
N ASN A 152 -12.87 -2.92 -4.50
CA ASN A 152 -12.40 -4.31 -4.42
C ASN A 152 -11.76 -4.69 -3.08
N LYS A 153 -11.73 -3.76 -2.14
CA LYS A 153 -11.16 -3.96 -0.80
C LYS A 153 -11.99 -3.22 0.25
N GLN A 154 -11.95 -3.73 1.47
CA GLN A 154 -12.50 -3.01 2.62
C GLN A 154 -11.42 -2.13 3.24
N PRO A 155 -11.70 -0.84 3.48
CA PRO A 155 -10.81 0.01 4.25
C PRO A 155 -10.61 -0.51 5.68
N ILE A 156 -9.40 -0.36 6.20
CA ILE A 156 -9.05 -0.68 7.58
C ILE A 156 -8.93 0.57 8.46
N GLY A 157 -8.99 1.74 7.88
CA GLY A 157 -8.99 3.01 8.59
C GLY A 157 -8.93 4.22 7.67
N TYR A 158 -9.23 5.37 8.25
CA TYR A 158 -9.21 6.65 7.57
C TYR A 158 -8.43 7.66 8.40
N ARG A 159 -7.71 8.57 7.75
CA ARG A 159 -6.83 9.54 8.42
C ARG A 159 -6.99 10.93 7.85
N ARG A 160 -7.17 11.91 8.73
CA ARG A 160 -7.16 13.33 8.37
C ARG A 160 -5.79 13.92 8.67
N LEU A 161 -5.19 14.53 7.66
CA LEU A 161 -3.84 15.10 7.72
C LEU A 161 -3.84 16.63 7.60
N VAL A 162 -4.98 17.25 7.30
CA VAL A 162 -5.19 18.70 7.13
C VAL A 162 -6.38 19.20 7.92
#